data_2df1d2e39792a5c70576118017aa5e5d
#
_entry.id   2df1d2e39792a5c70576118017aa5e5d
#
_cell.length_a   1.000
_cell.length_b   1.000
_cell.length_c   1.000
_cell.angle_alpha   90.00
_cell.angle_beta   90.00
_cell.angle_gamma   90.00
#
_symmetry.space_group_name_H-M   'P 1'
#
loop_
_entity.id
_entity.type
_entity.pdbx_description
1 polymer ?
#
loop_
_entity_poly.entity_id
_entity_poly.type
_entity_poly.pdbx_seq_one_letter_code
_entity_poly.pdbx_strand_id
1 'polypeptide(L)'
;MRFSVIGSGSGGNSIFIQSDRSSLLIDAGFSTKELKRRLERLDISSFHIEALLVTHEHNDHIKGIGSVLKDTGAPLICNAPTLNGIIGKINEIDTPYIIHTGQSIEIDDLQIETFSKCHDAADPIGVIISHRGIRLSLIHI
;
A
#
# COMPACT_ATOMS: atom_id res chain seq x y z
N MET A 1 -2.20 -15.55 7.87
CA MET A 1 -1.88 -14.41 6.99
C MET A 1 -1.34 -14.93 5.65
N ARG A 2 -1.85 -14.41 4.54
CA ARG A 2 -1.36 -14.66 3.17
C ARG A 2 -0.74 -13.37 2.63
N PHE A 3 0.34 -13.45 1.89
CA PHE A 3 0.84 -12.32 1.12
C PHE A 3 1.16 -12.73 -0.31
N SER A 4 1.06 -11.78 -1.22
CA SER A 4 1.37 -11.98 -2.64
C SER A 4 2.07 -10.75 -3.19
N VAL A 5 3.25 -10.96 -3.78
CA VAL A 5 3.95 -9.91 -4.52
C VAL A 5 3.28 -9.77 -5.89
N ILE A 6 2.51 -8.70 -6.08
CA ILE A 6 1.82 -8.40 -7.33
C ILE A 6 2.82 -7.97 -8.40
N GLY A 7 3.86 -7.28 -7.96
CA GLY A 7 5.01 -6.94 -8.77
C GLY A 7 6.06 -6.20 -7.97
N SER A 8 7.30 -6.25 -8.47
CA SER A 8 8.46 -5.57 -7.89
C SER A 8 9.39 -5.12 -9.02
N GLY A 9 9.82 -3.88 -8.97
CA GLY A 9 10.75 -3.28 -9.92
C GLY A 9 10.28 -1.95 -10.50
N SER A 10 11.06 -1.38 -11.40
CA SER A 10 10.82 -0.06 -12.00
C SER A 10 9.53 0.04 -12.84
N GLY A 11 8.95 -1.09 -13.22
CA GLY A 11 7.68 -1.13 -13.95
C GLY A 11 6.45 -1.01 -13.06
N GLY A 12 6.62 -1.19 -11.75
CA GLY A 12 5.58 -1.06 -10.75
C GLY A 12 5.79 -1.98 -9.56
N ASN A 13 5.44 -1.48 -8.38
CA ASN A 13 5.53 -2.18 -7.11
C ASN A 13 4.15 -2.26 -6.46
N SER A 14 3.78 -3.43 -5.99
CA SER A 14 2.56 -3.65 -5.23
C SER A 14 2.60 -5.00 -4.52
N ILE A 15 2.16 -5.03 -3.27
CA ILE A 15 2.06 -6.23 -2.45
C ILE A 15 0.67 -6.30 -1.85
N PHE A 16 0.05 -7.46 -1.95
CA PHE A 16 -1.23 -7.75 -1.33
C PHE A 16 -1.04 -8.58 -0.07
N ILE A 17 -1.68 -8.17 1.00
CA ILE A 17 -1.69 -8.86 2.29
C ILE A 17 -3.14 -9.19 2.64
N GLN A 18 -3.36 -10.41 3.11
CA GLN A 18 -4.66 -10.85 3.59
C GLN A 18 -4.53 -11.62 4.89
N SER A 19 -5.31 -11.25 5.88
CA SER A 19 -5.53 -11.99 7.12
C SER A 19 -6.86 -12.75 7.07
N ASP A 20 -7.34 -13.22 8.21
CA ASP A 20 -8.65 -13.85 8.31
C ASP A 20 -9.79 -12.81 8.21
N ARG A 21 -9.54 -11.55 8.56
CA ARG A 21 -10.55 -10.51 8.71
C ARG A 21 -10.30 -9.27 7.87
N SER A 22 -9.09 -9.10 7.35
CA SER A 22 -8.72 -7.88 6.65
C SER A 22 -7.81 -8.11 5.45
N SER A 23 -7.82 -7.15 4.53
CA SER A 23 -6.97 -7.15 3.35
C SER A 23 -6.36 -5.76 3.12
N LEU A 24 -5.08 -5.75 2.84
CA LEU A 24 -4.28 -4.56 2.67
C LEU A 24 -3.53 -4.61 1.33
N LEU A 25 -3.57 -3.53 0.58
CA LEU A 25 -2.66 -3.33 -0.54
C LEU A 25 -1.54 -2.38 -0.09
N ILE A 26 -0.29 -2.76 -0.34
CA ILE A 26 0.87 -1.90 -0.13
C ILE A 26 1.40 -1.49 -1.48
N ASP A 27 1.38 -0.20 -1.73
CA ASP A 27 1.68 0.45 -3.00
C ASP A 27 0.76 -0.01 -4.17
N ALA A 28 0.55 0.86 -5.12
CA ALA A 28 -0.23 0.62 -6.33
C ALA A 28 0.50 1.17 -7.55
N GLY A 29 1.68 0.58 -7.85
CA GLY A 29 2.59 1.07 -8.90
C GLY A 29 2.19 0.70 -10.32
N PHE A 30 1.07 0.00 -10.53
CA PHE A 30 0.59 -0.39 -11.84
C PHE A 30 -0.60 0.45 -12.29
N SER A 31 -0.83 0.52 -13.61
CA SER A 31 -2.12 1.02 -14.10
C SER A 31 -3.25 0.15 -13.55
N THR A 32 -4.45 0.72 -13.44
CA THR A 32 -5.64 -0.01 -12.94
C THR A 32 -5.86 -1.32 -13.69
N LYS A 33 -5.79 -1.28 -15.01
CA LYS A 33 -5.97 -2.45 -15.85
C LYS A 33 -4.97 -3.56 -15.52
N GLU A 34 -3.70 -3.19 -15.35
CA GLU A 34 -2.64 -4.17 -15.07
C GLU A 34 -2.74 -4.71 -13.64
N LEU A 35 -3.06 -3.84 -12.66
CA LEU A 35 -3.26 -4.25 -11.28
C LEU A 35 -4.42 -5.25 -11.16
N LYS A 36 -5.58 -4.95 -11.76
CA LYS A 36 -6.73 -5.85 -11.79
C LYS A 36 -6.38 -7.20 -12.40
N ARG A 37 -5.73 -7.18 -13.57
CA ARG A 37 -5.30 -8.41 -14.27
C ARG A 37 -4.38 -9.28 -13.39
N ARG A 38 -3.46 -8.67 -12.65
CA ARG A 38 -2.53 -9.39 -11.75
C ARG A 38 -3.25 -9.94 -10.52
N LEU A 39 -4.15 -9.18 -9.93
CA LEU A 39 -4.98 -9.62 -8.80
C LEU A 39 -5.88 -10.80 -9.19
N GLU A 40 -6.55 -10.72 -10.34
CA GLU A 40 -7.40 -11.80 -10.87
C GLU A 40 -6.63 -13.11 -11.09
N ARG A 41 -5.39 -13.05 -11.57
CA ARG A 41 -4.52 -14.23 -11.72
C ARG A 41 -4.17 -14.93 -10.40
N LEU A 42 -4.32 -14.22 -9.29
CA LEU A 42 -4.08 -14.71 -7.94
C LEU A 42 -5.39 -15.07 -7.21
N ASP A 43 -6.52 -15.06 -7.93
CA ASP A 43 -7.86 -15.21 -7.38
C ASP A 43 -8.17 -14.19 -6.28
N ILE A 44 -7.67 -12.95 -6.46
CA ILE A 44 -7.89 -11.83 -5.56
C ILE A 44 -8.85 -10.85 -6.23
N SER A 45 -10.01 -10.63 -5.62
CA SER A 45 -10.93 -9.59 -6.06
C SER A 45 -10.43 -8.21 -5.60
N SER A 46 -10.32 -7.25 -6.51
CA SER A 46 -9.95 -5.87 -6.18
C SER A 46 -10.94 -5.18 -5.24
N PHE A 47 -12.16 -5.66 -5.16
CA PHE A 47 -13.18 -5.14 -4.24
C PHE A 47 -12.95 -5.53 -2.77
N HIS A 48 -12.07 -6.47 -2.52
CA HIS A 48 -11.70 -6.91 -1.17
C HIS A 48 -10.41 -6.24 -0.66
N ILE A 49 -10.07 -5.04 -1.12
CA ILE A 49 -8.99 -4.22 -0.58
C ILE A 49 -9.61 -3.24 0.40
N GLU A 50 -9.34 -3.41 1.69
CA GLU A 50 -9.91 -2.61 2.77
C GLU A 50 -9.07 -1.38 3.13
N ALA A 51 -7.79 -1.39 2.81
CA ALA A 51 -6.91 -0.24 2.97
C ALA A 51 -5.78 -0.28 1.93
N LEU A 52 -5.34 0.91 1.51
CA LEU A 52 -4.16 1.11 0.66
C LEU A 52 -3.11 1.88 1.44
N LEU A 53 -1.98 1.23 1.75
CA LEU A 53 -0.84 1.88 2.36
C LEU A 53 0.19 2.22 1.29
N VAL A 54 0.68 3.45 1.29
CA VAL A 54 1.71 3.92 0.34
C VAL A 54 3.01 4.20 1.07
N THR A 55 4.08 3.58 0.58
CA THR A 55 5.41 3.66 1.20
C THR A 55 6.16 4.93 0.86
N HIS A 56 6.01 5.45 -0.36
CA HIS A 56 6.59 6.70 -0.83
C HIS A 56 6.00 7.13 -2.20
N GLU A 57 6.30 8.34 -2.64
CA GLU A 57 5.63 9.04 -3.74
C GLU A 57 6.19 8.77 -5.15
N HIS A 58 7.07 7.80 -5.37
CA HIS A 58 7.58 7.48 -6.71
C HIS A 58 6.49 6.87 -7.60
N ASN A 59 6.54 7.16 -8.88
CA ASN A 59 5.49 6.78 -9.85
C ASN A 59 5.26 5.28 -9.92
N ASP A 60 6.29 4.47 -9.79
CA ASP A 60 6.22 3.01 -9.76
C ASP A 60 5.62 2.43 -8.46
N HIS A 61 5.22 3.28 -7.52
CA HIS A 61 4.48 2.95 -6.30
C HIS A 61 3.07 3.55 -6.25
N ILE A 62 2.80 4.60 -7.03
CA ILE A 62 1.55 5.37 -6.88
C ILE A 62 0.65 5.41 -8.11
N LYS A 63 1.08 4.93 -9.25
CA LYS A 63 0.42 5.09 -10.56
C LYS A 63 -1.05 4.64 -10.57
N GLY A 64 -1.41 3.62 -9.81
CA GLY A 64 -2.77 3.06 -9.75
C GLY A 64 -3.61 3.55 -8.56
N ILE A 65 -3.08 4.42 -7.67
CA ILE A 65 -3.77 4.82 -6.44
C ILE A 65 -5.18 5.33 -6.69
N GLY A 66 -5.33 6.33 -7.56
CA GLY A 66 -6.64 6.95 -7.82
C GLY A 66 -7.71 5.95 -8.23
N SER A 67 -7.34 4.96 -9.01
CA SER A 67 -8.27 3.92 -9.47
C SER A 67 -8.59 2.90 -8.38
N VAL A 68 -7.59 2.52 -7.57
CA VAL A 68 -7.81 1.63 -6.42
C VAL A 68 -8.76 2.28 -5.44
N LEU A 69 -8.51 3.54 -5.06
CA LEU A 69 -9.38 4.25 -4.11
C LEU A 69 -10.81 4.38 -4.64
N LYS A 70 -10.97 4.73 -5.93
CA LYS A 70 -12.28 4.83 -6.57
C LYS A 70 -13.04 3.50 -6.62
N ASP A 71 -12.35 2.42 -6.94
CA ASP A 71 -12.97 1.11 -7.14
C ASP A 71 -13.29 0.40 -5.83
N THR A 72 -12.50 0.64 -4.78
CA THR A 72 -12.63 -0.07 -3.49
C THR A 72 -13.28 0.76 -2.40
N GLY A 73 -13.21 2.08 -2.48
CA GLY A 73 -13.57 2.97 -1.37
C GLY A 73 -12.62 2.85 -0.16
N ALA A 74 -11.48 2.17 -0.33
CA ALA A 74 -10.52 1.97 0.73
C ALA A 74 -9.86 3.30 1.15
N PRO A 75 -9.57 3.53 2.44
CA PRO A 75 -8.79 4.67 2.87
C PRO A 75 -7.35 4.57 2.37
N LEU A 76 -6.78 5.73 1.99
CA LEU A 76 -5.36 5.89 1.75
C LEU A 76 -4.64 6.06 3.08
N ILE A 77 -3.58 5.30 3.31
CA ILE A 77 -2.71 5.41 4.48
C ILE A 77 -1.30 5.78 4.00
N CYS A 78 -0.77 6.89 4.45
CA CYS A 78 0.59 7.31 4.16
C CYS A 78 1.08 8.34 5.19
N ASN A 79 2.36 8.70 5.18
CA ASN A 79 2.84 9.83 5.96
C ASN A 79 2.63 11.17 5.22
N ALA A 80 2.74 12.29 5.93
CA ALA A 80 2.49 13.61 5.36
C ALA A 80 3.45 13.99 4.21
N PRO A 81 4.77 13.73 4.28
CA PRO A 81 5.66 13.99 3.15
C PRO A 81 5.29 13.21 1.88
N THR A 82 4.94 11.94 2.02
CA THR A 82 4.46 11.11 0.89
C THR A 82 3.15 11.68 0.33
N LEU A 83 2.20 12.07 1.18
CA LEU A 83 0.95 12.69 0.72
C LEU A 83 1.22 13.95 -0.10
N ASN A 84 2.11 14.83 0.36
CA ASN A 84 2.49 16.04 -0.38
C ASN A 84 3.07 15.73 -1.76
N GLY A 85 3.83 14.64 -1.90
CA GLY A 85 4.36 14.17 -3.17
C GLY A 85 3.31 13.53 -4.10
N ILE A 86 2.19 13.07 -3.55
CA ILE A 86 1.07 12.48 -4.30
C ILE A 86 0.06 13.54 -4.75
N ILE A 87 -0.20 14.56 -3.92
CA ILE A 87 -1.13 15.66 -4.23
C ILE A 87 -0.68 16.34 -5.53
N GLY A 88 -1.61 16.49 -6.47
CA GLY A 88 -1.35 17.03 -7.81
C GLY A 88 -1.01 15.96 -8.86
N LYS A 89 -0.65 14.75 -8.45
CA LYS A 89 -0.50 13.60 -9.36
C LYS A 89 -1.79 12.76 -9.42
N ILE A 90 -2.64 12.88 -8.39
CA ILE A 90 -3.91 12.14 -8.26
C ILE A 90 -5.01 13.15 -7.96
N ASN A 91 -6.07 13.12 -8.78
CA ASN A 91 -7.08 14.18 -8.79
C ASN A 91 -8.02 14.19 -7.58
N GLU A 92 -8.27 13.06 -6.96
CA GLU A 92 -9.21 12.94 -5.82
C GLU A 92 -8.66 11.95 -4.81
N ILE A 93 -8.27 12.47 -3.67
CA ILE A 93 -7.97 11.67 -2.48
C ILE A 93 -8.95 12.14 -1.41
N ASP A 94 -9.93 11.30 -1.11
CA ASP A 94 -10.77 11.49 0.08
C ASP A 94 -9.89 11.38 1.33
N THR A 95 -10.40 11.77 2.48
CA THR A 95 -9.69 11.91 3.74
C THR A 95 -8.61 10.84 3.96
N PRO A 96 -7.32 11.12 3.69
CA PRO A 96 -6.26 10.15 3.92
C PRO A 96 -6.03 9.95 5.42
N TYR A 97 -5.69 8.73 5.80
CA TYR A 97 -5.23 8.45 7.17
C TYR A 97 -3.72 8.71 7.25
N ILE A 98 -3.34 9.77 7.94
CA ILE A 98 -1.93 10.18 8.07
C ILE A 98 -1.28 9.45 9.24
N ILE A 99 -0.19 8.74 8.95
CA ILE A 99 0.66 8.08 9.93
C ILE A 99 1.99 8.82 10.07
N HIS A 100 2.65 8.64 11.20
CA HIS A 100 4.03 9.10 11.40
C HIS A 100 5.00 7.93 11.21
N THR A 101 6.14 8.19 10.58
CA THR A 101 7.22 7.22 10.47
C THR A 101 7.65 6.75 11.87
N GLY A 102 7.68 5.44 12.08
CA GLY A 102 7.88 4.82 13.39
C GLY A 102 6.60 4.52 14.18
N GLN A 103 5.44 4.93 13.66
CA GLN A 103 4.14 4.65 14.29
C GLN A 103 3.69 3.20 14.02
N SER A 104 3.03 2.61 15.01
CA SER A 104 2.25 1.37 14.85
C SER A 104 0.77 1.69 14.74
N ILE A 105 0.09 1.04 13.81
CA ILE A 105 -1.36 1.12 13.64
C ILE A 105 -1.95 -0.30 13.53
N GLU A 106 -3.24 -0.40 13.77
CA GLU A 106 -3.99 -1.64 13.61
C GLU A 106 -5.05 -1.48 12.53
N ILE A 107 -5.16 -2.48 11.66
CA ILE A 107 -6.24 -2.62 10.69
C ILE A 107 -6.85 -3.97 10.97
N ASP A 108 -7.98 -3.98 11.67
CA ASP A 108 -8.65 -5.18 12.16
C ASP A 108 -7.70 -6.08 12.97
N ASP A 109 -7.30 -7.21 12.41
CA ASP A 109 -6.41 -8.19 13.03
C ASP A 109 -4.96 -8.12 12.51
N LEU A 110 -4.63 -7.10 11.71
CA LEU A 110 -3.28 -6.79 11.25
C LEU A 110 -2.66 -5.68 12.08
N GLN A 111 -1.50 -5.93 12.67
CA GLN A 111 -0.66 -4.90 13.27
C GLN A 111 0.39 -4.45 12.25
N ILE A 112 0.50 -3.14 12.03
CA ILE A 112 1.40 -2.54 11.06
C ILE A 112 2.33 -1.58 11.79
N GLU A 113 3.63 -1.85 11.71
CA GLU A 113 4.70 -1.00 12.24
C GLU A 113 5.43 -0.37 11.06
N THR A 114 5.65 0.93 11.11
CA THR A 114 6.43 1.63 10.09
C THR A 114 7.80 2.02 10.62
N PHE A 115 8.78 2.07 9.73
CA PHE A 115 10.13 2.52 10.07
C PHE A 115 10.74 3.30 8.91
N SER A 116 11.67 4.21 9.22
CA SER A 116 12.40 4.97 8.21
C SER A 116 13.34 4.07 7.42
N LYS A 117 13.44 4.31 6.12
CA LYS A 117 14.43 3.67 5.27
C LYS A 117 15.20 4.69 4.44
N CYS A 118 16.42 4.36 4.04
CA CYS A 118 17.23 5.19 3.17
C CYS A 118 16.83 4.97 1.70
N HIS A 119 16.26 6.01 1.08
CA HIS A 119 15.87 6.03 -0.33
C HIS A 119 15.70 7.49 -0.77
N ASP A 120 15.80 7.80 -2.07
CA ASP A 120 15.65 9.16 -2.58
C ASP A 120 14.17 9.56 -2.77
N ALA A 121 13.48 9.66 -1.66
CA ALA A 121 12.08 10.08 -1.57
C ALA A 121 11.91 11.02 -0.38
N ALA A 122 10.74 11.65 -0.24
CA ALA A 122 10.52 12.68 0.79
C ALA A 122 10.65 12.14 2.22
N ASP A 123 10.01 11.02 2.52
CA ASP A 123 10.16 10.27 3.78
C ASP A 123 9.71 8.82 3.56
N PRO A 124 10.55 8.00 2.91
CA PRO A 124 10.18 6.65 2.55
C PRO A 124 10.14 5.72 3.76
N ILE A 125 9.09 4.92 3.86
CA ILE A 125 8.90 3.98 4.95
C ILE A 125 9.06 2.52 4.52
N GLY A 126 9.65 1.72 5.40
CA GLY A 126 9.50 0.28 5.41
C GLY A 126 8.33 -0.11 6.31
N VAL A 127 7.80 -1.30 6.13
CA VAL A 127 6.61 -1.78 6.83
C VAL A 127 6.85 -3.16 7.40
N ILE A 128 6.49 -3.37 8.67
CA ILE A 128 6.41 -4.68 9.29
C ILE A 128 4.95 -4.97 9.57
N ILE A 129 4.47 -6.11 9.10
CA ILE A 129 3.10 -6.54 9.33
C ILE A 129 3.11 -7.78 10.20
N SER A 130 2.34 -7.75 11.27
CA SER A 130 2.23 -8.83 12.24
C SER A 130 0.80 -9.34 12.33
N HIS A 131 0.65 -10.65 12.39
CA HIS A 131 -0.63 -11.33 12.57
C HIS A 131 -0.40 -12.67 13.29
N ARG A 132 -0.99 -12.87 14.47
CA ARG A 132 -0.91 -14.13 15.24
C ARG A 132 0.52 -14.69 15.38
N GLY A 133 1.48 -13.82 15.75
CA GLY A 133 2.88 -14.20 15.94
C GLY A 133 3.71 -14.35 14.66
N ILE A 134 3.10 -14.24 13.48
CA ILE A 134 3.82 -14.18 12.20
C ILE A 134 4.16 -12.73 11.90
N ARG A 135 5.41 -12.46 11.54
CA ARG A 135 5.87 -11.12 11.15
C ARG A 135 6.43 -11.14 9.73
N LEU A 136 6.00 -10.21 8.91
CA LEU A 136 6.48 -9.99 7.55
C LEU A 136 7.07 -8.58 7.47
N SER A 137 8.36 -8.49 7.13
CA SER A 137 9.03 -7.21 6.90
C SER A 137 9.11 -6.93 5.40
N LEU A 138 8.65 -5.76 5.00
CA LEU A 138 8.62 -5.30 3.62
C LEU A 138 9.52 -4.08 3.47
N ILE A 139 10.60 -4.27 2.74
CA ILE A 139 11.56 -3.23 2.40
C ILE A 139 11.67 -3.22 0.88
N HIS A 140 11.05 -2.22 0.25
CA HIS A 140 11.30 -1.96 -1.17
C HIS A 140 12.60 -1.17 -1.32
N ILE A 141 13.44 -1.64 -2.17
CA ILE A 141 14.69 -0.97 -2.52
C ILE A 141 14.46 -0.16 -3.78
#